data_98bbdaa1b5981714f6b9269cc651dbf4
#
_entry.id   98bbdaa1b5981714f6b9269cc651dbf4
#
_cell.length_a   1.000
_cell.length_b   1.000
_cell.length_c   1.000
_cell.angle_alpha   90.00
_cell.angle_beta   90.00
_cell.angle_gamma   90.00
#
_symmetry.space_group_name_H-M   'P 1'
#
loop_
_entity.id
_entity.type
_entity.pdbx_description
1 polymer ?
#
loop_
_entity_poly.entity_id
_entity_poly.type
_entity_poly.pdbx_seq_one_letter_code
_entity_poly.pdbx_strand_id
1 'polypeptide(L)'
;MRSYFRLQFFFLLLCSVVYGCYVDTPSEAPETVSGRLVELLADPDSDVRRTAAEALGKVGHKSSNASLIVALNDPDARVREAAALALGRLGDGKSGIALAGHLADFAEPVRMASALALGEIEFSADREAQTLAVLRHPQGSARIAATRALLSLDTVSLSADLIKALRDPDA
;
A
#
# COMPACT_ATOMS: atom_id res chain seq x y z
N MET A 1 -48.21 48.57 9.91
CA MET A 1 -46.95 48.15 9.26
C MET A 1 -45.78 47.86 10.22
N ARG A 2 -45.88 47.95 11.52
CA ARG A 2 -44.77 47.70 12.49
C ARG A 2 -44.77 46.28 13.10
N SER A 3 -45.82 45.49 12.93
CA SER A 3 -45.94 44.17 13.51
C SER A 3 -45.31 43.04 12.64
N TYR A 4 -45.22 43.22 11.34
CA TYR A 4 -44.65 42.20 10.44
C TYR A 4 -43.13 42.09 10.49
N PHE A 5 -42.43 43.19 10.84
CA PHE A 5 -40.97 43.22 10.94
C PHE A 5 -40.44 42.46 12.18
N ARG A 6 -41.23 42.37 13.26
CA ARG A 6 -40.83 41.66 14.48
C ARG A 6 -40.97 40.14 14.35
N LEU A 7 -41.91 39.66 13.54
CA LEU A 7 -42.13 38.23 13.34
C LEU A 7 -41.06 37.62 12.41
N GLN A 8 -40.60 38.41 11.45
CA GLN A 8 -39.58 37.95 10.50
C GLN A 8 -38.17 37.85 11.15
N PHE A 9 -37.89 38.75 12.11
CA PHE A 9 -36.65 38.69 12.88
C PHE A 9 -36.62 37.50 13.87
N PHE A 10 -37.76 37.12 14.42
CA PHE A 10 -37.90 35.99 15.34
C PHE A 10 -37.75 34.66 14.59
N PHE A 11 -38.24 34.58 13.35
CA PHE A 11 -38.09 33.39 12.51
C PHE A 11 -36.65 33.18 12.02
N LEU A 12 -35.92 34.25 11.71
CA LEU A 12 -34.50 34.19 11.36
C LEU A 12 -33.61 33.82 12.55
N LEU A 13 -33.96 34.28 13.78
CA LEU A 13 -33.22 33.91 14.99
C LEU A 13 -33.48 32.45 15.43
N LEU A 14 -34.73 31.94 15.25
CA LEU A 14 -35.02 30.52 15.51
C LEU A 14 -34.39 29.59 14.49
N CYS A 15 -34.28 29.98 13.22
CA CYS A 15 -33.59 29.21 12.20
C CYS A 15 -32.08 29.10 12.50
N SER A 16 -31.45 30.16 13.02
CA SER A 16 -30.01 30.12 13.35
C SER A 16 -29.72 29.25 14.59
N VAL A 17 -30.65 29.15 15.54
CA VAL A 17 -30.49 28.30 16.74
C VAL A 17 -30.79 26.83 16.41
N VAL A 18 -31.71 26.53 15.50
CA VAL A 18 -32.02 25.16 15.09
C VAL A 18 -30.98 24.63 14.06
N TYR A 19 -30.43 25.51 13.21
CA TYR A 19 -29.35 25.16 12.29
C TYR A 19 -27.96 25.22 12.94
N GLY A 20 -27.78 25.94 14.04
CA GLY A 20 -26.51 26.04 14.77
C GLY A 20 -26.21 24.85 15.67
N CYS A 21 -27.15 23.91 15.84
CA CYS A 21 -26.91 22.62 16.53
C CYS A 21 -26.79 21.41 15.58
N TYR A 22 -26.73 21.64 14.26
CA TYR A 22 -26.08 20.67 13.41
C TYR A 22 -24.59 20.83 13.72
N VAL A 23 -24.17 20.11 14.76
CA VAL A 23 -22.76 19.77 14.91
C VAL A 23 -22.41 19.13 13.58
N ASP A 24 -21.69 19.87 12.72
CA ASP A 24 -20.80 19.25 11.75
C ASP A 24 -19.89 18.34 12.57
N THR A 25 -20.38 17.12 12.86
CA THR A 25 -19.43 16.03 12.97
C THR A 25 -18.68 16.11 11.65
N PRO A 26 -17.40 16.46 11.62
CA PRO A 26 -16.67 16.37 10.39
C PRO A 26 -16.93 14.94 9.95
N SER A 27 -17.70 14.77 8.88
CA SER A 27 -17.68 13.56 8.10
C SER A 27 -16.20 13.36 7.87
N GLU A 28 -15.56 12.47 8.67
CA GLU A 28 -14.15 12.16 8.48
C GLU A 28 -14.07 11.69 7.05
N ALA A 29 -13.64 12.60 6.18
CA ALA A 29 -13.42 12.26 4.79
C ALA A 29 -12.49 11.05 4.79
N PRO A 30 -12.66 10.08 3.88
CA PRO A 30 -11.77 8.92 3.81
C PRO A 30 -10.27 9.29 3.81
N GLU A 31 -9.93 10.53 3.44
CA GLU A 31 -8.59 11.11 3.56
C GLU A 31 -8.13 11.31 5.00
N THR A 32 -9.02 11.66 5.93
CA THR A 32 -8.64 11.82 7.35
C THR A 32 -8.39 10.48 8.03
N VAL A 33 -9.14 9.45 7.68
CA VAL A 33 -8.89 8.07 8.18
C VAL A 33 -7.57 7.56 7.66
N SER A 34 -7.30 7.71 6.37
CA SER A 34 -6.01 7.33 5.77
C SER A 34 -4.85 8.13 6.37
N GLY A 35 -5.02 9.43 6.62
CA GLY A 35 -4.01 10.28 7.26
C GLY A 35 -3.63 9.76 8.65
N ARG A 36 -4.62 9.46 9.49
CA ARG A 36 -4.38 8.89 10.82
C ARG A 36 -3.72 7.52 10.79
N LEU A 37 -4.11 6.66 9.84
CA LEU A 37 -3.47 5.36 9.66
C LEU A 37 -2.01 5.51 9.21
N VAL A 38 -1.70 6.51 8.38
CA VAL A 38 -0.32 6.83 7.97
C VAL A 38 0.52 7.28 9.17
N GLU A 39 -0.02 8.08 10.09
CA GLU A 39 0.66 8.45 11.33
C GLU A 39 1.01 7.22 12.19
N LEU A 40 0.10 6.23 12.27
CA LEU A 40 0.31 4.99 13.01
C LEU A 40 1.39 4.07 12.39
N LEU A 41 1.82 4.30 11.15
CA LEU A 41 2.98 3.61 10.59
C LEU A 41 4.31 4.00 11.26
N ALA A 42 4.34 5.08 12.04
CA ALA A 42 5.49 5.52 12.81
C ALA A 42 5.36 5.23 14.32
N ASP A 43 4.37 4.44 14.74
CA ASP A 43 4.15 4.08 16.15
C ASP A 43 5.36 3.29 16.70
N PRO A 44 5.76 3.48 17.97
CA PRO A 44 6.81 2.70 18.60
C PRO A 44 6.51 1.19 18.66
N ASP A 45 5.23 0.81 18.75
CA ASP A 45 4.79 -0.59 18.78
C ASP A 45 4.66 -1.16 17.35
N SER A 46 5.40 -2.24 17.09
CA SER A 46 5.37 -2.91 15.78
C SER A 46 4.02 -3.55 15.44
N ASP A 47 3.24 -3.97 16.40
CA ASP A 47 1.89 -4.52 16.16
C ASP A 47 0.91 -3.44 15.72
N VAL A 48 1.08 -2.20 16.24
CA VAL A 48 0.31 -1.04 15.78
C VAL A 48 0.70 -0.69 14.35
N ARG A 49 2.00 -0.59 14.04
CA ARG A 49 2.47 -0.30 12.67
C ARG A 49 2.00 -1.35 11.66
N ARG A 50 2.09 -2.64 12.03
CA ARG A 50 1.59 -3.75 11.20
C ARG A 50 0.10 -3.61 10.92
N THR A 51 -0.69 -3.40 11.96
CA THR A 51 -2.16 -3.26 11.83
C THR A 51 -2.54 -2.03 11.00
N ALA A 52 -1.79 -0.93 11.13
CA ALA A 52 -1.97 0.26 10.31
C ALA A 52 -1.69 -0.02 8.82
N ALA A 53 -0.61 -0.76 8.50
CA ALA A 53 -0.31 -1.15 7.12
C ALA A 53 -1.42 -2.03 6.52
N GLU A 54 -1.92 -3.02 7.28
CA GLU A 54 -3.04 -3.87 6.86
C GLU A 54 -4.32 -3.06 6.60
N ALA A 55 -4.62 -2.10 7.49
CA ALA A 55 -5.79 -1.23 7.37
C ALA A 55 -5.69 -0.33 6.14
N LEU A 56 -4.53 0.28 5.88
CA LEU A 56 -4.29 1.09 4.68
C LEU A 56 -4.50 0.30 3.39
N GLY A 57 -4.05 -0.97 3.35
CA GLY A 57 -4.30 -1.86 2.22
C GLY A 57 -5.78 -2.18 2.02
N LYS A 58 -6.58 -2.25 3.10
CA LYS A 58 -8.04 -2.46 3.04
C LYS A 58 -8.80 -1.21 2.62
N VAL A 59 -8.38 -0.04 3.10
CA VAL A 59 -8.96 1.26 2.73
C VAL A 59 -8.74 1.55 1.24
N GLY A 60 -7.62 1.14 0.67
CA GLY A 60 -7.38 1.17 -0.78
C GLY A 60 -7.05 2.56 -1.35
N HIS A 61 -6.72 3.55 -0.53
CA HIS A 61 -6.36 4.88 -1.00
C HIS A 61 -4.93 4.93 -1.55
N LYS A 62 -4.78 5.21 -2.85
CA LYS A 62 -3.47 5.32 -3.53
C LYS A 62 -2.55 6.40 -2.93
N SER A 63 -3.10 7.38 -2.23
CA SER A 63 -2.32 8.39 -1.48
C SER A 63 -1.41 7.78 -0.40
N SER A 64 -1.77 6.61 0.14
CA SER A 64 -0.98 5.90 1.15
C SER A 64 0.22 5.14 0.59
N ASN A 65 0.36 5.07 -0.74
CA ASN A 65 1.39 4.28 -1.40
C ASN A 65 2.82 4.66 -0.96
N ALA A 66 3.13 5.95 -0.91
CA ALA A 66 4.46 6.43 -0.50
C ALA A 66 4.81 6.03 0.94
N SER A 67 3.85 6.12 1.86
CA SER A 67 4.06 5.76 3.27
C SER A 67 4.24 4.25 3.45
N LEU A 68 3.52 3.44 2.67
CA LEU A 68 3.68 1.98 2.66
C LEU A 68 5.01 1.55 2.04
N ILE A 69 5.53 2.27 1.03
CA ILE A 69 6.87 2.04 0.50
C ILE A 69 7.95 2.30 1.57
N VAL A 70 7.78 3.31 2.42
CA VAL A 70 8.66 3.54 3.57
C VAL A 70 8.56 2.38 4.57
N ALA A 71 7.35 1.89 4.86
CA ALA A 71 7.11 0.77 5.78
C ALA A 71 7.69 -0.58 5.28
N LEU A 72 8.02 -0.73 4.00
CA LEU A 72 8.80 -1.87 3.51
C LEU A 72 10.20 -1.96 4.15
N ASN A 73 10.73 -0.86 4.68
CA ASN A 73 12.03 -0.85 5.36
C ASN A 73 11.92 -0.90 6.89
N ASP A 74 10.77 -1.29 7.43
CA ASP A 74 10.56 -1.42 8.88
C ASP A 74 11.53 -2.45 9.49
N PRO A 75 12.05 -2.23 10.71
CA PRO A 75 12.88 -3.22 11.40
C PRO A 75 12.13 -4.54 11.65
N ASP A 76 10.82 -4.52 11.88
CA ASP A 76 10.01 -5.73 12.10
C ASP A 76 9.56 -6.33 10.76
N ALA A 77 9.90 -7.59 10.53
CA ALA A 77 9.54 -8.31 9.30
C ALA A 77 8.03 -8.44 9.09
N ARG A 78 7.23 -8.49 10.14
CA ARG A 78 5.75 -8.56 10.06
C ARG A 78 5.15 -7.25 9.54
N VAL A 79 5.78 -6.12 9.86
CA VAL A 79 5.38 -4.81 9.31
C VAL A 79 5.73 -4.73 7.83
N ARG A 80 6.95 -5.16 7.45
CA ARG A 80 7.37 -5.20 6.04
C ARG A 80 6.47 -6.10 5.20
N GLU A 81 6.11 -7.29 5.72
CA GLU A 81 5.17 -8.21 5.08
C GLU A 81 3.80 -7.56 4.86
N ALA A 82 3.23 -6.95 5.90
CA ALA A 82 1.94 -6.27 5.83
C ALA A 82 1.97 -5.10 4.83
N ALA A 83 3.06 -4.33 4.80
CA ALA A 83 3.26 -3.25 3.84
C ALA A 83 3.32 -3.78 2.39
N ALA A 84 4.03 -4.87 2.14
CA ALA A 84 4.10 -5.50 0.82
C ALA A 84 2.71 -5.94 0.33
N LEU A 85 1.95 -6.64 1.16
CA LEU A 85 0.58 -7.07 0.84
C LEU A 85 -0.37 -5.87 0.63
N ALA A 86 -0.22 -4.81 1.42
CA ALA A 86 -1.00 -3.60 1.27
C ALA A 86 -0.72 -2.91 -0.08
N LEU A 87 0.54 -2.81 -0.49
CA LEU A 87 0.94 -2.25 -1.77
C LEU A 87 0.40 -3.04 -2.97
N GLY A 88 0.38 -4.37 -2.89
CA GLY A 88 -0.27 -5.23 -3.88
C GLY A 88 -1.75 -4.87 -4.05
N ARG A 89 -2.49 -4.80 -2.93
CA ARG A 89 -3.92 -4.43 -2.93
C ARG A 89 -4.19 -3.03 -3.50
N LEU A 90 -3.28 -2.07 -3.30
CA LEU A 90 -3.40 -0.74 -3.88
C LEU A 90 -3.23 -0.75 -5.40
N GLY A 91 -2.52 -1.72 -5.95
CA GLY A 91 -2.33 -1.91 -7.38
C GLY A 91 -1.56 -0.78 -8.09
N ASP A 92 -0.85 0.09 -7.34
CA ASP A 92 -0.13 1.22 -7.93
C ASP A 92 1.26 0.78 -8.43
N GLY A 93 1.49 0.86 -9.74
CA GLY A 93 2.75 0.49 -10.39
C GLY A 93 4.00 1.18 -9.82
N LYS A 94 3.84 2.33 -9.14
CA LYS A 94 4.95 3.05 -8.48
C LYS A 94 5.64 2.25 -7.38
N SER A 95 4.94 1.29 -6.76
CA SER A 95 5.50 0.41 -5.74
C SER A 95 6.35 -0.73 -6.30
N GLY A 96 6.29 -0.97 -7.61
CA GLY A 96 6.90 -2.13 -8.25
C GLY A 96 8.40 -2.26 -8.03
N ILE A 97 9.13 -1.16 -8.14
CA ILE A 97 10.59 -1.14 -7.93
C ILE A 97 10.93 -1.48 -6.46
N ALA A 98 10.22 -0.89 -5.51
CA ALA A 98 10.43 -1.15 -4.09
C ALA A 98 10.14 -2.62 -3.74
N LEU A 99 9.01 -3.16 -4.21
CA LEU A 99 8.64 -4.56 -4.01
C LEU A 99 9.66 -5.53 -4.64
N ALA A 100 10.17 -5.23 -5.83
CA ALA A 100 11.20 -6.03 -6.48
C ALA A 100 12.49 -6.10 -5.64
N GLY A 101 12.89 -5.00 -5.00
CA GLY A 101 14.02 -4.98 -4.06
C GLY A 101 13.81 -5.93 -2.86
N HIS A 102 12.58 -6.07 -2.37
CA HIS A 102 12.23 -6.92 -1.22
C HIS A 102 12.03 -8.41 -1.57
N LEU A 103 12.16 -8.80 -2.84
CA LEU A 103 12.29 -10.23 -3.21
C LEU A 103 13.56 -10.88 -2.63
N ALA A 104 14.54 -10.09 -2.22
CA ALA A 104 15.75 -10.52 -1.55
C ALA A 104 15.75 -10.25 -0.02
N ASP A 105 14.62 -9.94 0.58
CA ASP A 105 14.52 -9.71 2.04
C ASP A 105 15.00 -10.93 2.83
N PHE A 106 15.59 -10.69 4.01
CA PHE A 106 16.06 -11.75 4.90
C PHE A 106 14.91 -12.66 5.38
N ALA A 107 13.73 -12.11 5.60
CA ALA A 107 12.54 -12.83 6.05
C ALA A 107 11.79 -13.44 4.87
N GLU A 108 11.57 -14.75 4.91
CA GLU A 108 10.83 -15.46 3.86
C GLU A 108 9.40 -14.92 3.66
N PRO A 109 8.60 -14.61 4.72
CA PRO A 109 7.27 -14.04 4.55
C PRO A 109 7.28 -12.74 3.72
N VAL A 110 8.29 -11.87 3.92
CA VAL A 110 8.42 -10.61 3.16
C VAL A 110 8.70 -10.88 1.68
N ARG A 111 9.62 -11.83 1.38
CA ARG A 111 9.89 -12.23 -0.02
C ARG A 111 8.63 -12.73 -0.71
N MET A 112 7.86 -13.57 -0.03
CA MET A 112 6.61 -14.15 -0.56
C MET A 112 5.55 -13.09 -0.76
N ALA A 113 5.34 -12.21 0.22
CA ALA A 113 4.41 -11.09 0.12
C ALA A 113 4.76 -10.15 -1.03
N SER A 114 6.05 -9.83 -1.19
CA SER A 114 6.53 -8.99 -2.30
C SER A 114 6.30 -9.65 -3.66
N ALA A 115 6.53 -10.95 -3.78
CA ALA A 115 6.27 -11.69 -5.01
C ALA A 115 4.79 -11.71 -5.39
N LEU A 116 3.91 -11.91 -4.40
CA LEU A 116 2.45 -11.85 -4.62
C LEU A 116 2.01 -10.44 -5.03
N ALA A 117 2.47 -9.42 -4.29
CA ALA A 117 2.14 -8.03 -4.57
C ALA A 117 2.58 -7.59 -5.98
N LEU A 118 3.74 -8.04 -6.44
CA LEU A 118 4.22 -7.77 -7.79
C LEU A 118 3.28 -8.35 -8.87
N GLY A 119 2.59 -9.45 -8.59
CA GLY A 119 1.58 -10.01 -9.50
C GLY A 119 0.28 -9.20 -9.56
N GLU A 120 -0.01 -8.41 -8.52
CA GLU A 120 -1.27 -7.64 -8.41
C GLU A 120 -1.15 -6.20 -8.93
N ILE A 121 0.06 -5.66 -9.07
CA ILE A 121 0.29 -4.28 -9.50
C ILE A 121 0.42 -4.13 -11.01
N GLU A 122 0.17 -2.93 -11.51
CA GLU A 122 0.32 -2.58 -12.93
C GLU A 122 1.76 -2.82 -13.42
N PHE A 123 1.88 -3.31 -14.66
CA PHE A 123 3.16 -3.61 -15.29
C PHE A 123 4.02 -2.36 -15.51
N SER A 124 5.33 -2.47 -15.23
CA SER A 124 6.34 -1.50 -15.66
C SER A 124 7.64 -2.20 -16.05
N ALA A 125 8.31 -1.72 -17.09
CA ALA A 125 9.58 -2.27 -17.56
C ALA A 125 10.69 -2.20 -16.49
N ASP A 126 10.72 -1.13 -15.68
CA ASP A 126 11.71 -0.97 -14.61
C ASP A 126 11.55 -2.02 -13.51
N ARG A 127 10.31 -2.39 -13.17
CA ARG A 127 9.99 -3.46 -12.24
C ARG A 127 10.47 -4.81 -12.79
N GLU A 128 10.23 -5.08 -14.06
CA GLU A 128 10.67 -6.31 -14.72
C GLU A 128 12.18 -6.43 -14.66
N ALA A 129 12.92 -5.40 -15.05
CA ALA A 129 14.39 -5.39 -15.02
C ALA A 129 14.93 -5.67 -13.61
N GLN A 130 14.33 -5.10 -12.57
CA GLN A 130 14.75 -5.36 -11.18
C GLN A 130 14.41 -6.78 -10.72
N THR A 131 13.22 -7.28 -11.06
CA THR A 131 12.85 -8.66 -10.74
C THR A 131 13.77 -9.65 -11.43
N LEU A 132 14.15 -9.41 -12.69
CA LEU A 132 15.13 -10.21 -13.42
C LEU A 132 16.53 -10.17 -12.78
N ALA A 133 16.94 -9.03 -12.21
CA ALA A 133 18.21 -8.92 -11.49
C ALA A 133 18.25 -9.83 -10.25
N VAL A 134 17.12 -10.00 -9.54
CA VAL A 134 17.01 -10.87 -8.36
C VAL A 134 17.10 -12.37 -8.73
N LEU A 135 16.83 -12.76 -9.98
CA LEU A 135 17.07 -14.14 -10.42
C LEU A 135 18.53 -14.58 -10.31
N ARG A 136 19.47 -13.63 -10.22
CA ARG A 136 20.90 -13.89 -10.03
C ARG A 136 21.36 -13.71 -8.58
N HIS A 137 20.42 -13.57 -7.64
CA HIS A 137 20.76 -13.38 -6.24
C HIS A 137 21.43 -14.63 -5.66
N PRO A 138 22.46 -14.52 -4.81
CA PRO A 138 23.17 -15.68 -4.25
C PRO A 138 22.26 -16.56 -3.40
N GLN A 139 21.24 -16.00 -2.75
CA GLN A 139 20.30 -16.74 -1.93
C GLN A 139 19.22 -17.41 -2.79
N GLY A 140 19.11 -18.74 -2.75
CA GLY A 140 18.15 -19.51 -3.54
C GLY A 140 16.68 -19.14 -3.31
N SER A 141 16.28 -18.86 -2.05
CA SER A 141 14.93 -18.44 -1.73
C SER A 141 14.54 -17.09 -2.34
N ALA A 142 15.48 -16.17 -2.54
CA ALA A 142 15.24 -14.94 -3.27
C ALA A 142 15.01 -15.21 -4.76
N ARG A 143 15.79 -16.10 -5.38
CA ARG A 143 15.58 -16.52 -6.77
C ARG A 143 14.20 -17.16 -6.97
N ILE A 144 13.77 -18.02 -6.03
CA ILE A 144 12.42 -18.62 -6.06
C ILE A 144 11.33 -17.55 -5.99
N ALA A 145 11.45 -16.55 -5.11
CA ALA A 145 10.49 -15.46 -5.01
C ALA A 145 10.43 -14.65 -6.32
N ALA A 146 11.57 -14.32 -6.91
CA ALA A 146 11.65 -13.64 -8.20
C ALA A 146 10.99 -14.45 -9.32
N THR A 147 11.25 -15.77 -9.38
CA THR A 147 10.62 -16.66 -10.36
C THR A 147 9.10 -16.67 -10.21
N ARG A 148 8.58 -16.72 -8.97
CA ARG A 148 7.13 -16.66 -8.72
C ARG A 148 6.53 -15.32 -9.15
N ALA A 149 7.19 -14.21 -8.86
CA ALA A 149 6.75 -12.89 -9.31
C ALA A 149 6.67 -12.80 -10.83
N LEU A 150 7.64 -13.38 -11.54
CA LEU A 150 7.66 -13.41 -13.01
C LEU A 150 6.58 -14.33 -13.61
N LEU A 151 6.31 -15.47 -12.96
CA LEU A 151 5.24 -16.39 -13.41
C LEU A 151 3.84 -15.77 -13.28
N SER A 152 3.64 -14.80 -12.40
CA SER A 152 2.38 -14.06 -12.27
C SER A 152 2.22 -12.98 -13.37
N LEU A 153 3.28 -12.69 -14.12
CA LEU A 153 3.26 -11.75 -15.23
C LEU A 153 2.97 -12.52 -16.53
N ASP A 154 1.83 -12.25 -17.13
CA ASP A 154 1.40 -12.83 -18.43
C ASP A 154 2.24 -12.26 -19.59
N THR A 155 3.56 -12.39 -19.54
CA THR A 155 4.46 -11.81 -20.53
C THR A 155 5.15 -12.89 -21.37
N VAL A 156 4.75 -12.95 -22.62
CA VAL A 156 5.36 -13.79 -23.67
C VAL A 156 6.85 -13.43 -23.92
N SER A 157 7.29 -12.27 -23.45
CA SER A 157 8.66 -11.75 -23.62
C SER A 157 9.71 -12.38 -22.68
N LEU A 158 9.29 -12.98 -21.60
CA LEU A 158 10.14 -13.49 -20.51
C LEU A 158 10.88 -14.80 -20.83
N SER A 159 10.63 -15.44 -21.97
CA SER A 159 11.06 -16.82 -22.22
C SER A 159 12.58 -17.01 -22.24
N ALA A 160 13.35 -16.07 -22.78
CA ALA A 160 14.80 -16.22 -22.94
C ALA A 160 15.58 -16.04 -21.63
N ASP A 161 15.19 -15.03 -20.83
CA ASP A 161 15.86 -14.75 -19.55
C ASP A 161 15.44 -15.72 -18.46
N LEU A 162 14.20 -16.19 -18.47
CA LEU A 162 13.71 -17.25 -17.60
C LEU A 162 14.43 -18.59 -17.88
N ILE A 163 14.57 -18.94 -19.14
CA ILE A 163 15.33 -20.16 -19.55
C ILE A 163 16.79 -20.06 -19.11
N LYS A 164 17.38 -18.87 -19.17
CA LYS A 164 18.76 -18.65 -18.74
C LYS A 164 18.89 -18.73 -17.21
N ALA A 165 17.91 -18.24 -16.46
CA ALA A 165 17.88 -18.32 -15.00
C ALA A 165 17.63 -19.75 -14.51
N LEU A 166 16.77 -20.52 -15.20
CA LEU A 166 16.49 -21.94 -14.89
C LEU A 166 17.67 -22.87 -15.22
N ARG A 167 18.66 -22.39 -15.96
CA ARG A 167 19.94 -23.11 -16.22
C ARG A 167 21.01 -22.82 -15.17
N ASP A 168 20.69 -22.03 -14.15
CA ASP A 168 21.61 -21.78 -13.04
C ASP A 168 21.90 -23.12 -12.34
N PRO A 169 23.15 -23.56 -12.23
CA PRO A 169 23.51 -24.82 -11.61
C PRO A 169 23.24 -24.88 -10.10
N ASP A 170 22.94 -23.75 -9.48
CA ASP A 170 22.62 -23.62 -8.04
C ASP A 170 21.08 -23.49 -7.78
N ALA A 171 20.23 -23.78 -8.78
CA ALA A 171 18.76 -23.70 -8.64
C ALA A 171 18.15 -24.99 -8.07
#